data_f614041f86bd6a22041ff8a217946852
#
_entry.id   f614041f86bd6a22041ff8a217946852
#
_cell.length_a   1.000
_cell.length_b   1.000
_cell.length_c   1.000
_cell.angle_alpha   90.00
_cell.angle_beta   90.00
_cell.angle_gamma   90.00
#
_symmetry.space_group_name_H-M   'P 1'
#
loop_
_entity.id
_entity.type
_entity.pdbx_description
1 polymer ?
#
loop_
_entity_poly.entity_id
_entity_poly.type
_entity_poly.pdbx_seq_one_letter_code
_entity_poly.pdbx_strand_id
1 'polypeptide(L)'
;MKIKEFEIKNLYGKYSFKSQLDERVNIIVGNNGTFKTTLLRILNSISSFVLPKDFFIIDSVEIKENNNLSVKYDEYHTTVSELGEKAKENNLLKQMYEKVLTDTHTISQKNNLTVNYHILTAYQDGKEIEDEEYSKQAKVNIISTFDVKGDGNDKEKSFLDGILEKLQSEYGYYLSDLMKELTDHISTSSSITKVELDKINERKNVFIRLVNDAFAETGKKLNPDSAKLKFEKDGKIIEAKDLSSGEKQLLVILLTVLLERGQEYILMLDEPEISMHISWQYELLNWILELNPNVQTILTTHSPMIFSDGWGDKAIYMDKITTIKD
;
A
#
# COMPACT_ATOMS: atom_id res chain seq x y z
N MET A 1 6.03 -6.85 -8.64
CA MET A 1 6.99 -5.94 -7.98
C MET A 1 7.03 -6.24 -6.49
N LYS A 2 8.21 -6.41 -5.89
CA LYS A 2 8.43 -6.67 -4.45
C LYS A 2 9.69 -5.92 -4.00
N ILE A 3 9.66 -5.32 -2.82
CA ILE A 3 10.82 -4.65 -2.23
C ILE A 3 11.75 -5.71 -1.65
N LYS A 4 13.03 -5.66 -2.02
CA LYS A 4 14.09 -6.53 -1.47
C LYS A 4 14.88 -5.85 -0.36
N GLU A 5 15.15 -4.56 -0.53
CA GLU A 5 15.96 -3.78 0.40
C GLU A 5 15.53 -2.32 0.35
N PHE A 6 15.61 -1.65 1.47
CA PHE A 6 15.50 -0.19 1.52
C PHE A 6 16.58 0.42 2.39
N GLU A 7 16.96 1.66 2.06
CA GLU A 7 17.81 2.53 2.87
C GLU A 7 17.23 3.95 2.87
N ILE A 8 17.01 4.49 4.08
CA ILE A 8 16.53 5.86 4.32
C ILE A 8 17.59 6.57 5.15
N LYS A 9 18.05 7.75 4.68
CA LYS A 9 19.13 8.50 5.33
C LYS A 9 18.63 9.81 5.92
N ASN A 10 19.05 10.05 7.15
CA ASN A 10 18.90 11.33 7.86
C ASN A 10 17.46 11.84 7.99
N LEU A 11 16.50 10.97 8.26
CA LEU A 11 15.14 11.39 8.62
C LEU A 11 15.24 12.36 9.83
N TYR A 12 14.68 13.54 9.67
CA TYR A 12 14.78 14.66 10.64
C TYR A 12 16.24 15.03 10.99
N GLY A 13 17.17 14.83 10.04
CA GLY A 13 18.59 15.13 10.22
C GLY A 13 19.33 14.19 11.18
N LYS A 14 18.69 13.14 11.67
CA LYS A 14 19.21 12.33 12.77
C LYS A 14 19.10 10.82 12.56
N TYR A 15 17.99 10.31 12.02
CA TYR A 15 17.68 8.89 11.98
C TYR A 15 17.90 8.30 10.59
N SER A 16 18.54 7.16 10.52
CA SER A 16 18.68 6.40 9.27
C SER A 16 18.18 4.97 9.48
N PHE A 17 17.53 4.40 8.46
CA PHE A 17 16.95 3.06 8.50
C PHE A 17 17.44 2.26 7.32
N LYS A 18 17.80 0.99 7.59
CA LYS A 18 18.18 0.05 6.53
C LYS A 18 17.73 -1.35 6.89
N SER A 19 17.10 -2.04 5.93
CA SER A 19 16.71 -3.44 6.08
C SER A 19 16.59 -4.15 4.74
N GLN A 20 16.82 -5.46 4.78
CA GLN A 20 16.38 -6.39 3.75
C GLN A 20 14.99 -6.89 4.11
N LEU A 21 14.18 -7.18 3.09
CA LEU A 21 12.81 -7.65 3.23
C LEU A 21 12.64 -9.06 2.64
N ASP A 22 11.76 -9.83 3.29
CA ASP A 22 11.29 -11.11 2.78
C ASP A 22 10.32 -10.90 1.60
N GLU A 23 10.26 -11.87 0.70
CA GLU A 23 9.42 -11.79 -0.49
C GLU A 23 7.90 -11.87 -0.21
N ARG A 24 7.49 -12.33 0.98
CA ARG A 24 6.08 -12.54 1.32
C ARG A 24 5.61 -11.75 2.52
N VAL A 25 6.31 -11.84 3.66
CA VAL A 25 5.84 -11.27 4.92
C VAL A 25 6.96 -10.52 5.63
N ASN A 26 6.69 -9.28 6.03
CA ASN A 26 7.61 -8.41 6.77
C ASN A 26 6.83 -7.71 7.88
N ILE A 27 7.22 -7.91 9.12
CA ILE A 27 6.50 -7.42 10.29
C ILE A 27 7.39 -6.44 11.05
N ILE A 28 7.10 -5.15 10.92
CA ILE A 28 7.87 -4.09 11.55
C ILE A 28 7.36 -3.87 12.97
N VAL A 29 8.21 -4.16 13.93
CA VAL A 29 7.89 -4.12 15.36
C VAL A 29 8.71 -3.06 16.08
N GLY A 30 8.10 -2.34 17.00
CA GLY A 30 8.78 -1.33 17.81
C GLY A 30 7.83 -0.58 18.72
N ASN A 31 8.38 0.13 19.71
CA ASN A 31 7.62 0.96 20.63
C ASN A 31 6.90 2.14 19.94
N ASN A 32 5.98 2.79 20.65
CA ASN A 32 5.39 4.04 20.17
C ASN A 32 6.48 5.10 19.94
N GLY A 33 6.35 5.86 18.85
CA GLY A 33 7.33 6.90 18.51
C GLY A 33 8.61 6.41 17.84
N THR A 34 8.71 5.13 17.46
CA THR A 34 9.88 4.58 16.74
C THR A 34 9.81 4.72 15.21
N PHE A 35 8.95 5.59 14.71
CA PHE A 35 8.81 5.90 13.27
C PHE A 35 8.23 4.77 12.39
N LYS A 36 7.56 3.75 12.92
CA LYS A 36 6.98 2.66 12.13
C LYS A 36 6.04 3.15 11.03
N THR A 37 5.00 3.92 11.41
CA THR A 37 4.05 4.54 10.48
C THR A 37 4.75 5.44 9.48
N THR A 38 5.73 6.22 9.92
CA THR A 38 6.54 7.11 9.07
C THR A 38 7.32 6.30 8.04
N LEU A 39 7.98 5.24 8.47
CA LEU A 39 8.72 4.33 7.59
C LEU A 39 7.79 3.73 6.52
N LEU A 40 6.63 3.21 6.93
CA LEU A 40 5.66 2.62 6.00
C LEU A 40 5.15 3.64 4.97
N ARG A 41 4.86 4.88 5.40
CA ARG A 41 4.44 5.97 4.51
C ARG A 41 5.52 6.37 3.52
N ILE A 42 6.78 6.44 3.94
CA ILE A 42 7.91 6.73 3.06
C ILE A 42 8.03 5.61 2.01
N LEU A 43 8.05 4.34 2.43
CA LEU A 43 8.13 3.21 1.52
C LEU A 43 6.96 3.22 0.51
N ASN A 44 5.73 3.47 0.97
CA ASN A 44 4.58 3.58 0.08
C ASN A 44 4.73 4.72 -0.94
N SER A 45 5.09 5.92 -0.50
CA SER A 45 5.22 7.07 -1.38
C SER A 45 6.27 6.84 -2.47
N ILE A 46 7.45 6.38 -2.08
CA ILE A 46 8.55 6.15 -3.02
C ILE A 46 8.25 4.99 -3.97
N SER A 47 7.73 3.86 -3.48
CA SER A 47 7.36 2.72 -4.33
C SER A 47 6.13 2.99 -5.21
N SER A 48 5.29 3.97 -4.87
CA SER A 48 4.20 4.45 -5.72
C SER A 48 4.63 5.56 -6.68
N PHE A 49 5.90 5.91 -6.68
CA PHE A 49 6.49 7.02 -7.44
C PHE A 49 5.79 8.37 -7.17
N VAL A 50 5.49 8.63 -5.91
CA VAL A 50 4.83 9.85 -5.44
C VAL A 50 5.71 10.53 -4.41
N LEU A 51 6.00 11.81 -4.60
CA LEU A 51 6.72 12.57 -3.59
C LEU A 51 5.90 12.62 -2.28
N PRO A 52 6.52 12.37 -1.12
CA PRO A 52 5.85 12.46 0.17
C PRO A 52 5.25 13.86 0.34
N LYS A 53 3.93 13.96 0.54
CA LYS A 53 3.24 15.26 0.74
C LYS A 53 3.51 15.85 2.11
N ASP A 54 3.83 15.01 3.08
CA ASP A 54 4.06 15.41 4.46
C ASP A 54 5.57 15.51 4.69
N PHE A 55 6.04 16.70 4.86
CA PHE A 55 7.32 17.25 5.23
C PHE A 55 8.24 16.34 6.06
N PHE A 56 8.67 15.22 5.47
CA PHE A 56 9.79 14.50 6.06
C PHE A 56 11.07 15.20 5.57
N ILE A 57 11.85 15.73 6.51
CA ILE A 57 13.23 16.12 6.20
C ILE A 57 13.99 14.80 6.08
N ILE A 58 14.28 14.38 4.86
CA ILE A 58 14.99 13.14 4.53
C ILE A 58 16.04 13.49 3.48
N ASP A 59 17.31 13.15 3.71
CA ASP A 59 18.36 13.42 2.72
C ASP A 59 18.18 12.53 1.47
N SER A 60 17.97 11.23 1.69
CA SER A 60 17.75 10.31 0.58
C SER A 60 17.01 9.03 0.97
N VAL A 61 16.35 8.42 -0.01
CA VAL A 61 15.77 7.07 0.08
C VAL A 61 16.20 6.26 -1.13
N GLU A 62 16.63 5.03 -0.92
CA GLU A 62 16.83 4.04 -1.98
C GLU A 62 16.00 2.80 -1.67
N ILE A 63 15.18 2.38 -2.64
CA ILE A 63 14.42 1.13 -2.60
C ILE A 63 14.88 0.27 -3.75
N LYS A 64 15.31 -0.96 -3.44
CA LYS A 64 15.65 -1.99 -4.42
C LYS A 64 14.54 -3.03 -4.45
N GLU A 65 14.11 -3.37 -5.64
CA GLU A 65 13.01 -4.30 -5.89
C GLU A 65 13.48 -5.55 -6.61
N ASN A 66 12.55 -6.49 -6.83
CA ASN A 66 12.80 -7.63 -7.69
C ASN A 66 12.99 -7.15 -9.15
N ASN A 67 13.54 -8.03 -10.03
CA ASN A 67 13.80 -7.74 -11.45
C ASN A 67 14.79 -6.58 -11.68
N ASN A 68 15.72 -6.33 -10.75
CA ASN A 68 16.71 -5.25 -10.82
C ASN A 68 16.11 -3.84 -10.97
N LEU A 69 14.90 -3.67 -10.51
CA LEU A 69 14.23 -2.38 -10.44
C LEU A 69 14.67 -1.66 -9.16
N SER A 70 14.87 -0.37 -9.24
CA SER A 70 15.12 0.45 -8.04
C SER A 70 14.59 1.86 -8.21
N VAL A 71 14.22 2.49 -7.07
CA VAL A 71 13.80 3.88 -7.02
C VAL A 71 14.68 4.61 -6.01
N LYS A 72 15.10 5.81 -6.41
CA LYS A 72 15.86 6.71 -5.55
C LYS A 72 15.13 8.02 -5.39
N TYR A 73 15.13 8.52 -4.18
CA TYR A 73 14.72 9.85 -3.81
C TYR A 73 15.91 10.56 -3.20
N ASP A 74 16.21 11.76 -3.66
CA ASP A 74 17.27 12.58 -3.12
C ASP A 74 16.76 14.02 -2.89
N GLU A 75 17.09 14.60 -1.73
CA GLU A 75 16.92 16.00 -1.44
C GLU A 75 18.21 16.77 -1.77
N TYR A 76 18.07 17.85 -2.48
CA TYR A 76 19.19 18.70 -2.88
C TYR A 76 19.02 20.10 -2.31
N HIS A 77 20.09 20.60 -1.71
CA HIS A 77 20.24 21.98 -1.28
C HIS A 77 21.24 22.67 -2.23
N THR A 78 20.81 23.68 -2.94
CA THR A 78 21.67 24.38 -3.91
C THR A 78 21.30 25.84 -4.01
N THR A 79 22.20 26.64 -4.58
CA THR A 79 21.87 28.02 -4.95
C THR A 79 21.20 28.05 -6.32
N VAL A 80 20.45 29.13 -6.60
CA VAL A 80 19.84 29.33 -7.93
C VAL A 80 20.90 29.34 -9.03
N SER A 81 22.09 29.86 -8.75
CA SER A 81 23.22 29.87 -9.69
C SER A 81 23.71 28.48 -10.02
N GLU A 82 23.94 27.63 -8.98
CA GLU A 82 24.37 26.24 -9.17
C GLU A 82 23.30 25.38 -9.82
N LEU A 83 22.02 25.63 -9.48
CA LEU A 83 20.89 24.95 -10.14
C LEU A 83 20.88 25.27 -11.65
N GLY A 84 21.13 26.54 -12.01
CA GLY A 84 21.22 26.96 -13.41
C GLY A 84 22.37 26.30 -14.19
N GLU A 85 23.51 26.04 -13.54
CA GLU A 85 24.60 25.28 -14.16
C GLU A 85 24.21 23.81 -14.39
N LYS A 86 23.65 23.16 -13.39
CA LYS A 86 23.17 21.76 -13.46
C LYS A 86 22.02 21.60 -14.47
N ALA A 87 21.16 22.60 -14.61
CA ALA A 87 20.04 22.62 -15.55
C ALA A 87 20.46 22.60 -17.03
N LYS A 88 21.73 22.87 -17.34
CA LYS A 88 22.24 22.77 -18.71
C LYS A 88 22.31 21.32 -19.22
N GLU A 89 22.46 20.38 -18.35
CA GLU A 89 22.69 18.96 -18.67
C GLU A 89 21.47 18.06 -18.37
N ASN A 90 20.45 18.58 -17.69
CA ASN A 90 19.29 17.79 -17.23
C ASN A 90 17.98 18.55 -17.46
N ASN A 91 17.08 17.97 -18.25
CA ASN A 91 15.79 18.58 -18.61
C ASN A 91 14.88 18.84 -17.41
N LEU A 92 14.86 17.94 -16.41
CA LEU A 92 14.05 18.11 -15.19
C LEU A 92 14.55 19.32 -14.39
N LEU A 93 15.88 19.41 -14.19
CA LEU A 93 16.49 20.55 -13.48
C LEU A 93 16.29 21.86 -14.25
N LYS A 94 16.22 21.80 -15.58
CA LYS A 94 15.91 22.97 -16.42
C LYS A 94 14.49 23.47 -16.17
N GLN A 95 13.50 22.60 -16.15
CA GLN A 95 12.11 22.98 -15.84
C GLN A 95 11.99 23.56 -14.43
N MET A 96 12.69 22.96 -13.46
CA MET A 96 12.72 23.45 -12.07
C MET A 96 13.39 24.84 -12.00
N TYR A 97 14.50 25.03 -12.67
CA TYR A 97 15.20 26.32 -12.74
C TYR A 97 14.32 27.41 -13.36
N GLU A 98 13.63 27.12 -14.47
CA GLU A 98 12.69 28.02 -15.11
C GLU A 98 11.53 28.38 -14.17
N LYS A 99 10.99 27.42 -13.42
CA LYS A 99 9.93 27.64 -12.43
C LYS A 99 10.42 28.54 -11.29
N VAL A 100 11.59 28.30 -10.73
CA VAL A 100 12.20 29.15 -9.69
C VAL A 100 12.41 30.59 -10.19
N LEU A 101 12.80 30.74 -11.46
CA LEU A 101 12.95 32.06 -12.06
C LEU A 101 11.63 32.81 -12.23
N THR A 102 10.53 32.10 -12.51
CA THR A 102 9.20 32.71 -12.68
C THR A 102 8.54 33.07 -11.35
N ASP A 103 8.70 32.23 -10.33
CA ASP A 103 8.04 32.42 -9.03
C ASP A 103 8.67 33.56 -8.18
N THR A 104 9.84 34.06 -8.56
CA THR A 104 10.53 35.13 -7.82
C THR A 104 10.58 36.44 -8.63
N HIS A 105 9.85 37.46 -8.18
CA HIS A 105 9.68 38.75 -8.90
C HIS A 105 10.88 39.71 -8.92
N THR A 106 12.07 39.37 -8.38
CA THR A 106 13.20 40.30 -8.29
C THR A 106 14.51 39.63 -8.76
N ILE A 107 15.01 40.00 -9.91
CA ILE A 107 16.14 39.37 -10.59
C ILE A 107 17.52 39.62 -9.95
N SER A 108 17.72 40.72 -9.26
CA SER A 108 19.06 41.16 -8.79
C SER A 108 19.55 40.48 -7.50
N GLN A 109 18.73 39.75 -6.78
CA GLN A 109 19.11 39.03 -5.54
C GLN A 109 19.02 37.50 -5.65
N LYS A 110 18.78 36.96 -6.85
CA LYS A 110 18.44 35.54 -7.05
C LYS A 110 19.63 34.58 -6.95
N ASN A 111 20.82 35.00 -7.30
CA ASN A 111 21.99 34.09 -7.44
C ASN A 111 22.41 33.45 -6.12
N ASN A 112 22.16 34.08 -4.97
CA ASN A 112 22.50 33.56 -3.65
C ASN A 112 21.31 32.96 -2.89
N LEU A 113 20.13 32.88 -3.53
CA LEU A 113 18.96 32.24 -2.93
C LEU A 113 19.20 30.75 -2.88
N THR A 114 19.08 30.15 -1.70
CA THR A 114 19.08 28.69 -1.53
C THR A 114 17.75 28.12 -1.97
N VAL A 115 17.79 27.09 -2.78
CA VAL A 115 16.62 26.33 -3.27
C VAL A 115 16.77 24.90 -2.83
N ASN A 116 15.72 24.36 -2.21
CA ASN A 116 15.61 22.94 -1.92
C ASN A 116 14.73 22.31 -2.99
N TYR A 117 15.18 21.21 -3.57
CA TYR A 117 14.39 20.45 -4.51
C TYR A 117 14.58 18.95 -4.30
N HIS A 118 13.58 18.21 -4.72
CA HIS A 118 13.53 16.77 -4.54
C HIS A 118 13.44 16.09 -5.90
N ILE A 119 14.23 15.05 -6.10
CA ILE A 119 14.23 14.25 -7.32
C ILE A 119 13.85 12.82 -6.95
N LEU A 120 12.91 12.26 -7.71
CA LEU A 120 12.57 10.85 -7.67
C LEU A 120 12.96 10.25 -9.01
N THR A 121 13.79 9.21 -9.00
CA THR A 121 14.32 8.59 -10.21
C THR A 121 14.17 7.08 -10.12
N ALA A 122 13.69 6.46 -11.20
CA ALA A 122 13.58 5.01 -11.33
C ALA A 122 14.68 4.44 -12.22
N TYR A 123 15.15 3.24 -11.89
CA TYR A 123 16.20 2.54 -12.64
C TYR A 123 15.78 1.10 -12.89
N GLN A 124 16.03 0.60 -14.11
CA GLN A 124 15.92 -0.80 -14.49
C GLN A 124 17.30 -1.27 -14.99
N ASP A 125 17.85 -2.34 -14.42
CA ASP A 125 19.19 -2.85 -14.71
C ASP A 125 20.30 -1.77 -14.62
N GLY A 126 20.14 -0.82 -13.69
CA GLY A 126 21.07 0.29 -13.46
C GLY A 126 20.96 1.43 -14.48
N LYS A 127 20.00 1.41 -15.39
CA LYS A 127 19.69 2.49 -16.33
C LYS A 127 18.43 3.21 -15.88
N GLU A 128 18.45 4.53 -15.97
CA GLU A 128 17.29 5.36 -15.71
C GLU A 128 16.16 5.05 -16.71
N ILE A 129 14.93 4.96 -16.17
CA ILE A 129 13.71 4.72 -16.94
C ILE A 129 12.70 5.84 -16.70
N GLU A 130 11.75 5.99 -17.64
CA GLU A 130 10.70 7.00 -17.52
C GLU A 130 9.72 6.68 -16.40
N ASP A 131 9.17 7.73 -15.76
CA ASP A 131 8.21 7.65 -14.67
C ASP A 131 6.98 6.78 -15.02
N GLU A 132 6.50 6.91 -16.27
CA GLU A 132 5.37 6.12 -16.76
C GLU A 132 5.68 4.62 -16.88
N GLU A 133 6.89 4.27 -17.22
CA GLU A 133 7.34 2.89 -17.33
C GLU A 133 7.40 2.23 -15.96
N TYR A 134 7.96 2.93 -14.97
CA TYR A 134 7.96 2.46 -13.58
C TYR A 134 6.55 2.33 -13.02
N SER A 135 5.72 3.36 -13.18
CA SER A 135 4.36 3.42 -12.62
C SER A 135 3.45 2.31 -13.15
N LYS A 136 3.68 1.82 -14.37
CA LYS A 136 2.96 0.66 -14.93
C LYS A 136 3.31 -0.66 -14.22
N GLN A 137 4.51 -0.76 -13.65
CA GLN A 137 4.98 -1.95 -12.92
C GLN A 137 4.67 -1.87 -11.42
N ALA A 138 4.57 -0.64 -10.89
CA ALA A 138 4.37 -0.38 -9.48
C ALA A 138 2.91 -0.63 -9.06
N LYS A 139 2.68 -1.66 -8.23
CA LYS A 139 1.39 -1.94 -7.61
C LYS A 139 1.57 -2.00 -6.10
N VAL A 140 1.17 -0.92 -5.42
CA VAL A 140 1.28 -0.78 -3.97
C VAL A 140 -0.06 -0.32 -3.41
N ASN A 141 -0.55 -1.00 -2.39
CA ASN A 141 -1.73 -0.61 -1.63
C ASN A 141 -1.36 -0.40 -0.17
N ILE A 142 -1.70 0.74 0.39
CA ILE A 142 -1.56 1.01 1.82
C ILE A 142 -2.93 1.13 2.48
N ILE A 143 -3.10 0.41 3.59
CA ILE A 143 -4.29 0.50 4.44
C ILE A 143 -3.81 0.97 5.82
N SER A 144 -4.22 2.17 6.21
CA SER A 144 -3.97 2.70 7.55
C SER A 144 -5.24 2.57 8.38
N THR A 145 -5.07 2.15 9.63
CA THR A 145 -6.18 1.95 10.57
C THR A 145 -6.60 3.20 11.30
N PHE A 146 -5.78 4.25 11.22
CA PHE A 146 -6.16 5.52 11.81
C PHE A 146 -7.31 6.14 11.02
N ASP A 147 -8.48 6.12 11.63
CA ASP A 147 -9.71 6.75 11.16
C ASP A 147 -9.51 8.28 11.14
N VAL A 148 -8.79 8.77 10.15
CA VAL A 148 -8.68 10.20 9.89
C VAL A 148 -10.04 10.61 9.34
N LYS A 149 -10.78 11.41 10.10
CA LYS A 149 -12.01 12.04 9.62
C LYS A 149 -11.72 12.67 8.27
N GLY A 150 -12.38 12.15 7.23
CA GLY A 150 -12.16 12.63 5.87
C GLY A 150 -12.41 14.15 5.80
N ASP A 151 -11.56 14.85 5.07
CA ASP A 151 -11.69 16.29 4.71
C ASP A 151 -12.88 16.55 3.76
N GLY A 152 -13.98 15.85 3.93
CA GLY A 152 -15.20 16.01 3.13
C GLY A 152 -16.34 16.62 3.93
N ASN A 153 -17.21 17.36 3.26
CA ASN A 153 -18.39 18.03 3.79
C ASN A 153 -19.42 17.10 4.49
N ASP A 154 -19.17 15.79 4.52
CA ASP A 154 -20.00 14.78 5.21
C ASP A 154 -19.35 14.43 6.56
N LYS A 155 -19.76 15.13 7.60
CA LYS A 155 -19.30 14.93 8.99
C LYS A 155 -19.69 13.58 9.62
N GLU A 156 -20.43 12.71 8.90
CA GLU A 156 -20.98 11.46 9.42
C GLU A 156 -20.30 10.19 8.87
N LYS A 157 -19.51 10.30 7.79
CA LYS A 157 -18.83 9.12 7.21
C LYS A 157 -17.45 8.91 7.82
N SER A 158 -17.19 7.69 8.29
CA SER A 158 -15.85 7.29 8.69
C SER A 158 -14.95 7.08 7.45
N PHE A 159 -13.63 7.20 7.62
CA PHE A 159 -12.67 6.94 6.55
C PHE A 159 -12.83 5.52 5.96
N LEU A 160 -13.09 4.52 6.82
CA LEU A 160 -13.34 3.13 6.42
C LEU A 160 -14.60 3.02 5.56
N ASP A 161 -15.66 3.79 5.83
CA ASP A 161 -16.88 3.77 5.02
C ASP A 161 -16.60 4.27 3.60
N GLY A 162 -15.79 5.31 3.44
CA GLY A 162 -15.38 5.81 2.14
C GLY A 162 -14.56 4.79 1.33
N ILE A 163 -13.62 4.10 1.99
CA ILE A 163 -12.85 3.02 1.36
C ILE A 163 -13.78 1.87 0.97
N LEU A 164 -14.68 1.44 1.86
CA LEU A 164 -15.61 0.34 1.57
C LEU A 164 -16.55 0.65 0.40
N GLU A 165 -17.05 1.89 0.26
CA GLU A 165 -17.87 2.29 -0.89
C GLU A 165 -17.09 2.15 -2.20
N LYS A 166 -15.83 2.62 -2.23
CA LYS A 166 -14.95 2.47 -3.39
C LYS A 166 -14.72 0.99 -3.73
N LEU A 167 -14.27 0.21 -2.76
CA LEU A 167 -13.99 -1.22 -2.93
C LEU A 167 -15.24 -2.01 -3.30
N GLN A 168 -16.42 -1.64 -2.81
CA GLN A 168 -17.69 -2.26 -3.20
C GLN A 168 -18.02 -2.01 -4.68
N SER A 169 -17.70 -0.84 -5.19
CA SER A 169 -17.86 -0.54 -6.63
C SER A 169 -16.88 -1.38 -7.47
N GLU A 170 -15.63 -1.48 -7.04
CA GLU A 170 -14.61 -2.32 -7.68
C GLU A 170 -14.97 -3.81 -7.62
N TYR A 171 -15.56 -4.27 -6.51
CA TYR A 171 -16.10 -5.63 -6.40
C TYR A 171 -17.21 -5.92 -7.40
N GLY A 172 -18.07 -4.93 -7.66
CA GLY A 172 -19.09 -5.03 -8.72
C GLY A 172 -18.47 -5.24 -10.11
N TYR A 173 -17.41 -4.50 -10.45
CA TYR A 173 -16.65 -4.72 -11.69
C TYR A 173 -15.97 -6.10 -11.72
N TYR A 174 -15.37 -6.51 -10.62
CA TYR A 174 -14.76 -7.84 -10.49
C TYR A 174 -15.77 -8.96 -10.78
N LEU A 175 -16.98 -8.88 -10.23
CA LEU A 175 -18.06 -9.85 -10.51
C LEU A 175 -18.50 -9.81 -11.97
N SER A 176 -18.60 -8.63 -12.57
CA SER A 176 -18.93 -8.47 -13.99
C SER A 176 -17.88 -9.12 -14.90
N ASP A 177 -16.60 -8.97 -14.58
CA ASP A 177 -15.52 -9.61 -15.32
C ASP A 177 -15.56 -11.14 -15.19
N LEU A 178 -15.85 -11.69 -14.01
CA LEU A 178 -16.05 -13.12 -13.81
C LEU A 178 -17.21 -13.64 -14.68
N MET A 179 -18.32 -12.91 -14.74
CA MET A 179 -19.46 -13.28 -15.58
C MET A 179 -19.10 -13.25 -17.07
N LYS A 180 -18.30 -12.28 -17.50
CA LYS A 180 -17.79 -12.20 -18.86
C LYS A 180 -16.90 -13.41 -19.18
N GLU A 181 -15.97 -13.74 -18.31
CA GLU A 181 -15.09 -14.93 -18.46
C GLU A 181 -15.90 -16.21 -18.59
N LEU A 182 -16.95 -16.39 -17.78
CA LEU A 182 -17.88 -17.52 -17.87
C LEU A 182 -18.61 -17.56 -19.24
N THR A 183 -19.08 -16.41 -19.71
CA THR A 183 -19.79 -16.29 -20.98
C THR A 183 -18.87 -16.61 -22.17
N ASP A 184 -17.64 -16.12 -22.14
CA ASP A 184 -16.62 -16.39 -23.16
C ASP A 184 -16.26 -17.88 -23.20
N HIS A 185 -16.13 -18.54 -22.05
CA HIS A 185 -15.92 -19.99 -21.97
C HIS A 185 -17.09 -20.80 -22.58
N ILE A 186 -18.32 -20.45 -22.25
CA ILE A 186 -19.52 -21.12 -22.82
C ILE A 186 -19.59 -20.92 -24.34
N SER A 187 -19.23 -19.72 -24.81
CA SER A 187 -19.27 -19.39 -26.25
C SER A 187 -18.24 -20.16 -27.07
N THR A 188 -17.08 -20.48 -26.48
CA THR A 188 -15.98 -21.20 -27.14
C THR A 188 -16.11 -22.72 -27.03
N SER A 189 -16.66 -23.25 -25.93
CA SER A 189 -16.62 -24.68 -25.59
C SER A 189 -18.01 -25.33 -25.60
N SER A 190 -19.06 -24.62 -25.96
CA SER A 190 -20.48 -25.09 -25.97
C SER A 190 -21.01 -25.58 -24.60
N SER A 191 -20.14 -25.82 -23.62
CA SER A 191 -20.48 -26.21 -22.25
C SER A 191 -19.32 -25.87 -21.32
N ILE A 192 -19.62 -25.55 -20.07
CA ILE A 192 -18.63 -25.39 -19.00
C ILE A 192 -18.73 -26.57 -18.04
N THR A 193 -17.61 -27.17 -17.69
CA THR A 193 -17.57 -28.19 -16.66
C THR A 193 -17.63 -27.57 -15.27
N LYS A 194 -18.06 -28.35 -14.26
CA LYS A 194 -18.07 -27.92 -12.87
C LYS A 194 -16.66 -27.50 -12.40
N VAL A 195 -15.61 -28.21 -12.85
CA VAL A 195 -14.22 -27.93 -12.49
C VAL A 195 -13.77 -26.57 -13.03
N GLU A 196 -14.12 -26.22 -14.25
CA GLU A 196 -13.81 -24.91 -14.85
C GLU A 196 -14.57 -23.79 -14.15
N LEU A 197 -15.85 -24.01 -13.84
CA LEU A 197 -16.66 -23.07 -13.06
C LEU A 197 -16.08 -22.81 -11.67
N ASP A 198 -15.69 -23.86 -10.97
CA ASP A 198 -15.08 -23.77 -9.64
C ASP A 198 -13.74 -23.01 -9.71
N LYS A 199 -12.92 -23.24 -10.74
CA LYS A 199 -11.64 -22.55 -10.96
C LYS A 199 -11.84 -21.05 -11.22
N ILE A 200 -12.79 -20.65 -12.04
CA ILE A 200 -13.10 -19.23 -12.30
C ILE A 200 -13.55 -18.53 -11.02
N ASN A 201 -14.34 -19.20 -10.18
CA ASN A 201 -14.86 -18.64 -8.94
C ASN A 201 -13.97 -18.90 -7.72
N GLU A 202 -12.84 -19.58 -7.84
CA GLU A 202 -12.02 -20.05 -6.73
C GLU A 202 -11.72 -18.93 -5.72
N ARG A 203 -11.14 -17.80 -6.16
CA ARG A 203 -10.78 -16.69 -5.28
C ARG A 203 -12.00 -16.03 -4.63
N LYS A 204 -13.09 -15.87 -5.38
CA LYS A 204 -14.35 -15.37 -4.83
C LYS A 204 -14.87 -16.29 -3.71
N ASN A 205 -14.82 -17.60 -3.93
CA ASN A 205 -15.28 -18.59 -2.97
C ASN A 205 -14.39 -18.61 -1.72
N VAL A 206 -13.06 -18.52 -1.87
CA VAL A 206 -12.11 -18.36 -0.76
C VAL A 206 -12.44 -17.09 0.03
N PHE A 207 -12.61 -15.95 -0.62
CA PHE A 207 -12.96 -14.69 0.04
C PHE A 207 -14.27 -14.81 0.85
N ILE A 208 -15.33 -15.35 0.25
CA ILE A 208 -16.62 -15.53 0.93
C ILE A 208 -16.47 -16.45 2.15
N ARG A 209 -15.71 -17.54 2.00
CA ARG A 209 -15.44 -18.47 3.12
C ARG A 209 -14.69 -17.76 4.24
N LEU A 210 -13.58 -17.08 3.96
CA LEU A 210 -12.78 -16.38 4.96
C LEU A 210 -13.58 -15.33 5.73
N VAL A 211 -14.39 -14.53 5.03
CA VAL A 211 -15.26 -13.54 5.65
C VAL A 211 -16.32 -14.22 6.53
N ASN A 212 -16.92 -15.31 6.08
CA ASN A 212 -17.93 -16.04 6.85
C ASN A 212 -17.33 -16.74 8.06
N ASP A 213 -16.14 -17.30 7.95
CA ASP A 213 -15.41 -17.92 9.06
C ASP A 213 -15.06 -16.88 10.13
N ALA A 214 -14.56 -15.72 9.72
CA ALA A 214 -14.26 -14.62 10.62
C ALA A 214 -15.52 -14.09 11.34
N PHE A 215 -16.63 -13.96 10.63
CA PHE A 215 -17.86 -13.39 11.18
C PHE A 215 -18.79 -14.45 11.85
N ALA A 216 -18.35 -15.70 11.94
CA ALA A 216 -19.15 -16.79 12.53
C ALA A 216 -19.58 -16.47 13.97
N GLU A 217 -18.69 -15.91 14.80
CA GLU A 217 -19.00 -15.55 16.20
C GLU A 217 -20.05 -14.44 16.29
N THR A 218 -20.12 -13.53 15.31
CA THR A 218 -21.14 -12.47 15.29
C THR A 218 -22.43 -12.89 14.58
N GLY A 219 -22.46 -14.10 14.00
CA GLY A 219 -23.59 -14.69 13.31
C GLY A 219 -23.95 -14.02 11.98
N LYS A 220 -23.03 -13.23 11.40
CA LYS A 220 -23.22 -12.56 10.11
C LYS A 220 -22.66 -13.44 8.98
N LYS A 221 -23.41 -13.56 7.89
CA LYS A 221 -23.00 -14.30 6.69
C LYS A 221 -23.06 -13.39 5.47
N LEU A 222 -21.98 -13.36 4.71
CA LEU A 222 -21.93 -12.64 3.43
C LEU A 222 -22.82 -13.33 2.39
N ASN A 223 -23.71 -12.57 1.76
CA ASN A 223 -24.56 -13.07 0.68
C ASN A 223 -23.73 -13.22 -0.60
N PRO A 224 -23.50 -14.44 -1.10
CA PRO A 224 -22.65 -14.70 -2.26
C PRO A 224 -23.24 -14.22 -3.60
N ASP A 225 -24.56 -14.04 -3.65
CA ASP A 225 -25.31 -13.74 -4.88
C ASP A 225 -25.55 -12.24 -5.05
N SER A 226 -25.16 -11.44 -4.06
CA SER A 226 -25.34 -9.99 -4.12
C SER A 226 -24.15 -9.31 -4.79
N ALA A 227 -24.41 -8.48 -5.79
CA ALA A 227 -23.40 -7.60 -6.37
C ALA A 227 -22.89 -6.52 -5.38
N LYS A 228 -23.64 -6.28 -4.31
CA LYS A 228 -23.24 -5.44 -3.19
C LYS A 228 -22.86 -6.33 -2.00
N LEU A 229 -21.91 -5.88 -1.19
CA LEU A 229 -21.53 -6.56 0.05
C LEU A 229 -22.66 -6.45 1.08
N LYS A 230 -23.54 -7.44 1.07
CA LYS A 230 -24.66 -7.57 2.01
C LYS A 230 -24.45 -8.80 2.89
N PHE A 231 -24.78 -8.64 4.14
CA PHE A 231 -24.71 -9.70 5.14
C PHE A 231 -26.10 -10.04 5.62
N GLU A 232 -26.29 -11.28 6.05
CA GLU A 232 -27.51 -11.75 6.68
C GLU A 232 -27.22 -12.16 8.14
N LYS A 233 -28.10 -11.74 9.05
CA LYS A 233 -28.12 -12.17 10.44
C LYS A 233 -29.56 -12.23 10.93
N ASP A 234 -29.98 -13.37 11.48
CA ASP A 234 -31.33 -13.57 12.05
C ASP A 234 -32.45 -13.16 11.08
N GLY A 235 -32.29 -13.47 9.77
CA GLY A 235 -33.24 -13.13 8.70
C GLY A 235 -33.26 -11.64 8.33
N LYS A 236 -32.35 -10.82 8.85
CA LYS A 236 -32.22 -9.40 8.51
C LYS A 236 -31.00 -9.16 7.63
N ILE A 237 -31.16 -8.25 6.66
CA ILE A 237 -30.06 -7.80 5.80
C ILE A 237 -29.31 -6.68 6.53
N ILE A 238 -27.97 -6.80 6.59
CA ILE A 238 -27.04 -5.81 7.13
C ILE A 238 -26.18 -5.33 5.97
N GLU A 239 -26.07 -4.03 5.78
CA GLU A 239 -25.15 -3.44 4.79
C GLU A 239 -23.72 -3.33 5.35
N ALA A 240 -22.73 -3.27 4.49
CA ALA A 240 -21.32 -3.18 4.90
C ALA A 240 -21.03 -1.94 5.79
N LYS A 241 -21.74 -0.84 5.58
CA LYS A 241 -21.64 0.38 6.42
C LYS A 241 -22.10 0.17 7.87
N ASP A 242 -22.96 -0.83 8.12
CA ASP A 242 -23.53 -1.13 9.44
C ASP A 242 -22.71 -2.18 10.23
N LEU A 243 -21.59 -2.61 9.68
CA LEU A 243 -20.63 -3.48 10.36
C LEU A 243 -19.87 -2.71 11.45
N SER A 244 -19.35 -3.44 12.44
CA SER A 244 -18.44 -2.85 13.44
C SER A 244 -17.12 -2.39 12.79
N SER A 245 -16.37 -1.51 13.47
CA SER A 245 -15.09 -1.01 12.96
C SER A 245 -14.10 -2.13 12.61
N GLY A 246 -13.96 -3.12 13.48
CA GLY A 246 -13.10 -4.28 13.24
C GLY A 246 -13.55 -5.14 12.05
N GLU A 247 -14.88 -5.38 11.92
CA GLU A 247 -15.44 -6.10 10.77
C GLU A 247 -15.21 -5.33 9.46
N LYS A 248 -15.42 -4.02 9.47
CA LYS A 248 -15.14 -3.15 8.30
C LYS A 248 -13.67 -3.22 7.91
N GLN A 249 -12.78 -3.13 8.87
CA GLN A 249 -11.35 -3.18 8.65
C GLN A 249 -10.89 -4.50 8.06
N LEU A 250 -11.31 -5.63 8.63
CA LEU A 250 -11.00 -6.94 8.07
C LEU A 250 -11.57 -7.09 6.66
N LEU A 251 -12.80 -6.63 6.43
CA LEU A 251 -13.43 -6.68 5.12
C LEU A 251 -12.66 -5.82 4.11
N VAL A 252 -12.21 -4.61 4.48
CA VAL A 252 -11.36 -3.75 3.63
C VAL A 252 -10.08 -4.48 3.23
N ILE A 253 -9.38 -5.10 4.20
CA ILE A 253 -8.13 -5.82 3.91
C ILE A 253 -8.38 -6.98 2.95
N LEU A 254 -9.28 -7.89 3.27
CA LEU A 254 -9.55 -9.08 2.45
C LEU A 254 -10.08 -8.70 1.06
N LEU A 255 -10.93 -7.69 0.96
CA LEU A 255 -11.46 -7.22 -0.30
C LEU A 255 -10.37 -6.59 -1.19
N THR A 256 -9.47 -5.79 -0.61
CA THR A 256 -8.30 -5.25 -1.33
C THR A 256 -7.45 -6.38 -1.90
N VAL A 257 -7.18 -7.44 -1.10
CA VAL A 257 -6.41 -8.60 -1.56
C VAL A 257 -7.11 -9.36 -2.69
N LEU A 258 -8.43 -9.56 -2.60
CA LEU A 258 -9.24 -10.21 -3.65
C LEU A 258 -9.14 -9.46 -4.97
N LEU A 259 -9.29 -8.13 -4.92
CA LEU A 259 -9.39 -7.27 -6.11
C LEU A 259 -8.08 -7.20 -6.92
N GLU A 260 -6.94 -7.52 -6.30
CA GLU A 260 -5.67 -7.71 -7.00
C GLU A 260 -5.57 -9.03 -7.80
N ARG A 261 -6.61 -9.87 -7.75
CA ARG A 261 -6.79 -11.06 -8.62
C ARG A 261 -5.61 -12.03 -8.63
N GLY A 262 -4.89 -12.15 -7.52
CA GLY A 262 -3.72 -13.01 -7.38
C GLY A 262 -2.48 -12.51 -8.12
N GLN A 263 -2.46 -11.26 -8.55
CA GLN A 263 -1.27 -10.64 -9.12
C GLN A 263 -0.24 -10.35 -8.02
N GLU A 264 1.01 -10.20 -8.44
CA GLU A 264 2.08 -9.74 -7.56
C GLU A 264 1.90 -8.26 -7.26
N TYR A 265 1.88 -7.90 -5.98
CA TYR A 265 1.79 -6.51 -5.51
C TYR A 265 2.29 -6.39 -4.07
N ILE A 266 2.46 -5.16 -3.60
CA ILE A 266 2.86 -4.86 -2.23
C ILE A 266 1.62 -4.37 -1.45
N LEU A 267 1.31 -5.07 -0.34
CA LEU A 267 0.30 -4.68 0.62
C LEU A 267 0.96 -4.12 1.88
N MET A 268 0.73 -2.85 2.17
CA MET A 268 1.21 -2.20 3.37
C MET A 268 0.06 -2.01 4.37
N LEU A 269 0.25 -2.47 5.60
CA LEU A 269 -0.75 -2.37 6.67
C LEU A 269 -0.16 -1.65 7.88
N ASP A 270 -0.76 -0.53 8.28
CA ASP A 270 -0.32 0.23 9.44
C ASP A 270 -1.22 -0.09 10.65
N GLU A 271 -0.66 -0.85 11.61
CA GLU A 271 -1.32 -1.30 12.84
C GLU A 271 -2.71 -1.95 12.58
N PRO A 272 -2.78 -3.00 11.74
CA PRO A 272 -4.06 -3.60 11.33
C PRO A 272 -4.84 -4.22 12.50
N GLU A 273 -4.20 -4.44 13.65
CA GLU A 273 -4.83 -5.01 14.85
C GLU A 273 -5.80 -4.07 15.55
N ILE A 274 -5.74 -2.77 15.29
CA ILE A 274 -6.62 -1.80 15.97
C ILE A 274 -8.07 -2.15 15.64
N SER A 275 -8.89 -2.31 16.68
CA SER A 275 -10.29 -2.75 16.60
C SER A 275 -10.53 -4.18 16.10
N MET A 276 -9.48 -4.96 15.77
CA MET A 276 -9.64 -6.38 15.41
C MET A 276 -9.76 -7.29 16.62
N HIS A 277 -10.63 -8.29 16.49
CA HIS A 277 -10.68 -9.38 17.47
C HIS A 277 -9.35 -10.15 17.48
N ILE A 278 -8.95 -10.66 18.65
CA ILE A 278 -7.65 -11.31 18.82
C ILE A 278 -7.47 -12.57 17.95
N SER A 279 -8.54 -13.33 17.73
CA SER A 279 -8.53 -14.50 16.83
C SER A 279 -8.26 -14.09 15.37
N TRP A 280 -8.76 -12.94 14.94
CA TRP A 280 -8.51 -12.43 13.59
C TRP A 280 -7.09 -11.92 13.41
N GLN A 281 -6.50 -11.32 14.45
CA GLN A 281 -5.09 -10.91 14.44
C GLN A 281 -4.16 -12.10 14.19
N TYR A 282 -4.47 -13.23 14.82
CA TYR A 282 -3.72 -14.47 14.68
C TYR A 282 -3.78 -15.04 13.25
N GLU A 283 -4.93 -14.98 12.62
CA GLU A 283 -5.17 -15.56 11.29
C GLU A 283 -4.90 -14.60 10.11
N LEU A 284 -4.73 -13.32 10.37
CA LEU A 284 -4.72 -12.27 9.35
C LEU A 284 -3.73 -12.56 8.21
N LEU A 285 -2.49 -12.90 8.53
CA LEU A 285 -1.45 -13.17 7.54
C LEU A 285 -1.74 -14.45 6.74
N ASN A 286 -2.26 -15.48 7.40
CA ASN A 286 -2.66 -16.73 6.75
C ASN A 286 -3.79 -16.46 5.75
N TRP A 287 -4.80 -15.69 6.12
CA TRP A 287 -5.91 -15.32 5.24
C TRP A 287 -5.46 -14.49 4.03
N ILE A 288 -4.57 -13.53 4.24
CA ILE A 288 -4.02 -12.71 3.15
C ILE A 288 -3.29 -13.60 2.14
N LEU A 289 -2.42 -14.50 2.61
CA LEU A 289 -1.63 -15.38 1.75
C LEU A 289 -2.46 -16.49 1.09
N GLU A 290 -3.51 -16.97 1.74
CA GLU A 290 -4.45 -17.91 1.14
C GLU A 290 -5.21 -17.27 -0.03
N LEU A 291 -5.65 -16.01 0.14
CA LEU A 291 -6.40 -15.29 -0.88
C LEU A 291 -5.51 -14.84 -2.05
N ASN A 292 -4.26 -14.45 -1.74
CA ASN A 292 -3.25 -14.12 -2.76
C ASN A 292 -1.83 -14.55 -2.32
N PRO A 293 -1.32 -15.69 -2.79
CA PRO A 293 0.01 -16.18 -2.43
C PRO A 293 1.17 -15.34 -3.02
N ASN A 294 0.88 -14.44 -3.96
CA ASN A 294 1.89 -13.63 -4.65
C ASN A 294 2.09 -12.25 -4.02
N VAL A 295 1.30 -11.89 -3.00
CA VAL A 295 1.42 -10.61 -2.30
C VAL A 295 2.71 -10.57 -1.47
N GLN A 296 3.36 -9.40 -1.43
CA GLN A 296 4.31 -9.06 -0.38
C GLN A 296 3.60 -8.18 0.64
N THR A 297 3.46 -8.68 1.87
CA THR A 297 2.88 -7.93 2.98
C THR A 297 3.99 -7.28 3.80
N ILE A 298 3.88 -5.97 4.01
CA ILE A 298 4.73 -5.18 4.92
C ILE A 298 3.79 -4.54 5.93
N LEU A 299 3.86 -4.95 7.18
CA LEU A 299 2.97 -4.39 8.20
C LEU A 299 3.73 -3.85 9.40
N THR A 300 3.15 -2.84 10.02
CA THR A 300 3.58 -2.35 11.34
C THR A 300 2.63 -2.88 12.39
N THR A 301 3.11 -3.23 13.56
CA THR A 301 2.26 -3.74 14.65
C THR A 301 2.87 -3.52 16.03
N HIS A 302 1.98 -3.43 17.01
CA HIS A 302 2.28 -3.56 18.44
C HIS A 302 1.78 -4.88 19.01
N SER A 303 0.97 -5.64 18.27
CA SER A 303 0.40 -6.89 18.73
C SER A 303 1.32 -8.08 18.46
N PRO A 304 1.77 -8.78 19.51
CA PRO A 304 2.52 -10.02 19.32
C PRO A 304 1.65 -11.13 18.70
N MET A 305 0.32 -11.01 18.73
CA MET A 305 -0.60 -12.02 18.19
C MET A 305 -0.49 -12.16 16.68
N ILE A 306 -0.20 -11.06 15.95
CA ILE A 306 -0.07 -11.08 14.49
C ILE A 306 1.06 -11.98 14.01
N PHE A 307 2.13 -12.12 14.80
CA PHE A 307 3.31 -12.92 14.42
C PHE A 307 3.58 -14.12 15.32
N SER A 308 2.61 -14.50 16.17
CA SER A 308 2.75 -15.65 17.09
C SER A 308 2.68 -17.00 16.39
N ASP A 309 1.99 -17.09 15.24
CA ASP A 309 1.79 -18.36 14.51
C ASP A 309 2.80 -18.55 13.39
N GLY A 310 4.05 -18.85 13.75
CA GLY A 310 5.09 -19.18 12.77
C GLY A 310 5.70 -17.96 12.03
N TRP A 311 5.27 -16.73 12.34
CA TRP A 311 5.76 -15.51 11.69
C TRP A 311 6.83 -14.76 12.48
N GLY A 312 7.28 -15.28 13.62
CA GLY A 312 8.24 -14.61 14.51
C GLY A 312 9.60 -14.33 13.85
N ASP A 313 10.04 -15.16 12.92
CA ASP A 313 11.27 -14.98 12.12
C ASP A 313 11.16 -13.86 11.08
N LYS A 314 9.96 -13.38 10.79
CA LYS A 314 9.67 -12.25 9.88
C LYS A 314 9.59 -10.90 10.59
N ALA A 315 9.80 -10.87 11.91
CA ALA A 315 9.78 -9.67 12.72
C ALA A 315 11.06 -8.84 12.52
N ILE A 316 10.88 -7.59 12.09
CA ILE A 316 11.93 -6.58 11.90
C ILE A 316 11.78 -5.56 13.02
N TYR A 317 12.73 -5.57 13.96
CA TYR A 317 12.71 -4.66 15.10
C TYR A 317 13.31 -3.31 14.75
N MET A 318 12.57 -2.23 15.00
CA MET A 318 12.96 -0.85 14.65
C MET A 318 14.32 -0.45 15.26
N ASP A 319 14.62 -0.87 16.48
CA ASP A 319 15.89 -0.61 17.14
C ASP A 319 17.11 -1.27 16.45
N LYS A 320 16.90 -2.38 15.75
CA LYS A 320 17.96 -3.08 15.01
C LYS A 320 18.23 -2.49 13.62
N ILE A 321 17.25 -1.84 13.01
CA ILE A 321 17.39 -1.25 11.68
C ILE A 321 17.62 0.27 11.71
N THR A 322 17.56 0.89 12.90
CA THR A 322 17.75 2.32 13.10
C THR A 322 19.19 2.64 13.48
N THR A 323 19.80 3.58 12.77
CA THR A 323 21.06 4.21 13.14
C THR A 323 20.81 5.66 13.48
N ILE A 324 21.38 6.13 14.57
CA ILE A 324 21.24 7.52 15.05
C ILE A 324 22.58 8.22 14.79
N LYS A 325 22.50 9.37 14.13
CA LYS A 325 23.67 10.24 13.92
C LYS A 325 23.90 11.07 15.20
N ASP A 326 25.10 11.02 15.73
CA ASP A 326 25.53 11.82 16.86
C ASP A 326 25.58 13.32 16.56
#